data_da650fa9d007adc798e3e2a3da029a73
#
_entry.id   da650fa9d007adc798e3e2a3da029a73
#
_cell.length_a   1.000
_cell.length_b   1.000
_cell.length_c   1.000
_cell.angle_alpha   90.00
_cell.angle_beta   90.00
_cell.angle_gamma   90.00
#
_symmetry.space_group_name_H-M   'P 1'
#
loop_
_entity.id
_entity.type
_entity.pdbx_description
1 polymer ?
#
loop_
_entity_poly.entity_id
_entity_poly.type
_entity_poly.pdbx_seq_one_letter_code
_entity_poly.pdbx_strand_id
1 'polypeptide(L)'
;MTLLPTNAATGPGAARAPELPEARGEVSQALRSRLLGAGSGQLPGPAEIARCSPYGEDLHLALHLCYELHYRGFSGVPDTLEWDHRLLEARALLEHRFESALRHDCTPLPDVGEALDALLVEPADGTGVSDFLMSRGESWHLREYAALRSVHQLREADPHLWVVPRLLGRAKAAMVAIEYDEYGCGRPERMHSRLYAELMAALDLDPSYGRYTEAAGAELLAASNLMSFFGLHRRLRGALVGHFAVLETTSPPAASRIAAATRRTGAGPAAERYYDEHVEADAVHEQLVRREVVGGLLEDEPALAPEVAFGIAATCFLEDRLGSRVVDAWARGESALRTPLSHAAAP
;
A
#
# COMPACT_ATOMS: atom_id res chain seq x y z
N MET A 1 12.39 -49.61 -2.83
CA MET A 1 13.31 -48.47 -2.94
C MET A 1 12.64 -47.30 -2.24
N THR A 2 12.90 -47.17 -0.96
CA THR A 2 12.21 -46.25 -0.03
C THR A 2 12.90 -44.90 -0.13
N LEU A 3 12.18 -43.89 -0.63
CA LEU A 3 12.67 -42.50 -0.66
C LEU A 3 12.59 -41.93 0.76
N LEU A 4 13.73 -41.59 1.33
CA LEU A 4 13.87 -40.87 2.57
C LEU A 4 13.37 -39.41 2.36
N PRO A 5 12.73 -38.78 3.35
CA PRO A 5 12.36 -37.39 3.24
C PRO A 5 13.62 -36.51 3.30
N THR A 6 13.84 -35.73 2.26
CA THR A 6 14.87 -34.71 2.24
C THR A 6 14.50 -33.61 3.21
N ASN A 7 15.20 -33.56 4.32
CA ASN A 7 15.22 -32.42 5.22
C ASN A 7 15.86 -31.24 4.46
N ALA A 8 15.04 -30.35 3.91
CA ALA A 8 15.52 -29.10 3.34
C ALA A 8 16.00 -28.23 4.49
N ALA A 9 17.31 -28.17 4.66
CA ALA A 9 17.94 -27.19 5.55
C ALA A 9 17.56 -25.79 5.06
N THR A 10 16.76 -25.07 5.85
CA THR A 10 16.48 -23.66 5.66
C THR A 10 17.77 -22.88 5.82
N GLY A 11 18.34 -22.44 4.68
CA GLY A 11 19.47 -21.51 4.66
C GLY A 11 19.06 -20.17 5.32
N PRO A 12 20.00 -19.39 5.89
CA PRO A 12 19.72 -18.10 6.46
C PRO A 12 19.31 -17.14 5.34
N GLY A 13 17.99 -16.82 5.24
CA GLY A 13 17.49 -15.85 4.29
C GLY A 13 16.18 -16.16 3.56
N ALA A 14 15.52 -17.29 3.81
CA ALA A 14 14.15 -17.46 3.29
C ALA A 14 13.23 -16.46 4.00
N ALA A 15 12.70 -15.47 3.24
CA ALA A 15 11.74 -14.52 3.76
C ALA A 15 10.54 -15.28 4.32
N ARG A 16 10.39 -15.28 5.66
CA ARG A 16 9.28 -15.96 6.34
C ARG A 16 7.99 -15.21 6.00
N ALA A 17 6.95 -15.94 5.63
CA ALA A 17 5.62 -15.35 5.47
C ALA A 17 5.19 -14.67 6.79
N PRO A 18 4.45 -13.54 6.72
CA PRO A 18 4.00 -12.83 7.90
C PRO A 18 3.07 -13.71 8.77
N GLU A 19 3.02 -13.40 10.05
CA GLU A 19 2.05 -14.02 10.95
C GLU A 19 0.64 -13.50 10.62
N LEU A 20 -0.37 -14.37 10.81
CA LEU A 20 -1.76 -14.01 10.58
C LEU A 20 -2.23 -13.00 11.63
N PRO A 21 -2.68 -11.79 11.25
CA PRO A 21 -3.11 -10.76 12.19
C PRO A 21 -4.30 -11.20 13.05
N GLU A 22 -4.41 -10.61 14.25
CA GLU A 22 -5.57 -10.81 15.13
C GLU A 22 -6.83 -10.13 14.55
N ALA A 23 -7.98 -10.75 14.77
CA ALA A 23 -9.25 -10.23 14.26
C ALA A 23 -9.60 -8.86 14.88
N ARG A 24 -10.29 -8.02 14.10
CA ARG A 24 -10.74 -6.68 14.51
C ARG A 24 -12.27 -6.55 14.55
N GLY A 25 -12.97 -7.66 14.35
CA GLY A 25 -14.41 -7.77 14.40
C GLY A 25 -14.88 -9.13 13.92
N GLU A 26 -16.18 -9.30 13.75
CA GLU A 26 -16.81 -10.58 13.41
C GLU A 26 -16.41 -11.07 12.01
N VAL A 27 -16.26 -10.14 11.06
CA VAL A 27 -15.96 -10.47 9.65
C VAL A 27 -14.53 -10.94 9.50
N SER A 28 -13.56 -10.20 10.03
CA SER A 28 -12.15 -10.60 10.02
C SER A 28 -11.91 -11.86 10.86
N GLN A 29 -12.66 -12.07 11.96
CA GLN A 29 -12.60 -13.29 12.75
C GLN A 29 -13.06 -14.53 11.95
N ALA A 30 -14.13 -14.41 11.18
CA ALA A 30 -14.62 -15.52 10.36
C ALA A 30 -13.60 -15.89 9.26
N LEU A 31 -13.03 -14.90 8.58
CA LEU A 31 -11.98 -15.12 7.59
C LEU A 31 -10.73 -15.75 8.23
N ARG A 32 -10.26 -15.21 9.35
CA ARG A 32 -9.12 -15.76 10.09
C ARG A 32 -9.33 -17.21 10.48
N SER A 33 -10.54 -17.55 10.99
CA SER A 33 -10.90 -18.92 11.34
C SER A 33 -10.88 -19.86 10.12
N ARG A 34 -11.34 -19.37 8.96
CA ARG A 34 -11.27 -20.12 7.69
C ARG A 34 -9.85 -20.38 7.27
N LEU A 35 -8.97 -19.38 7.34
CA LEU A 35 -7.56 -19.48 6.97
C LEU A 35 -6.80 -20.47 7.86
N LEU A 36 -7.13 -20.52 9.15
CA LEU A 36 -6.53 -21.45 10.11
C LEU A 36 -7.15 -22.86 10.08
N GLY A 37 -8.18 -23.09 9.25
CA GLY A 37 -8.92 -24.35 9.23
C GLY A 37 -9.68 -24.61 10.54
N ALA A 38 -10.00 -23.57 11.32
CA ALA A 38 -10.65 -23.65 12.61
C ALA A 38 -12.17 -23.38 12.52
N GLY A 39 -12.94 -23.98 13.40
CA GLY A 39 -14.39 -23.75 13.51
C GLY A 39 -15.21 -24.31 12.35
N SER A 40 -16.44 -23.77 12.16
CA SER A 40 -17.38 -24.22 11.12
C SER A 40 -16.94 -23.84 9.69
N GLY A 41 -15.94 -22.98 9.55
CA GLY A 41 -15.50 -22.44 8.26
C GLY A 41 -16.57 -21.60 7.56
N GLN A 42 -17.61 -21.15 8.27
CA GLN A 42 -18.65 -20.30 7.75
C GLN A 42 -18.06 -18.88 7.55
N LEU A 43 -18.18 -18.37 6.34
CA LEU A 43 -17.77 -17.01 5.98
C LEU A 43 -18.96 -16.05 6.13
N PRO A 44 -18.68 -14.74 6.32
CA PRO A 44 -19.73 -13.74 6.50
C PRO A 44 -20.57 -13.59 5.24
N GLY A 45 -21.88 -13.50 5.43
CA GLY A 45 -22.81 -13.26 4.34
C GLY A 45 -23.07 -11.78 4.07
N PRO A 46 -23.90 -11.47 3.02
CA PRO A 46 -24.19 -10.10 2.62
C PRO A 46 -24.71 -9.20 3.75
N ALA A 47 -25.57 -9.73 4.64
CA ALA A 47 -26.15 -8.97 5.74
C ALA A 47 -25.14 -8.59 6.82
N GLU A 48 -24.15 -9.44 7.08
CA GLU A 48 -23.07 -9.18 8.04
C GLU A 48 -22.11 -8.14 7.48
N ILE A 49 -21.70 -8.29 6.22
CA ILE A 49 -20.80 -7.35 5.55
C ILE A 49 -21.47 -5.97 5.37
N ALA A 50 -22.77 -5.91 5.08
CA ALA A 50 -23.50 -4.64 4.95
C ALA A 50 -23.47 -3.79 6.24
N ARG A 51 -23.35 -4.43 7.42
CA ARG A 51 -23.25 -3.74 8.72
C ARG A 51 -21.85 -3.17 9.00
N CYS A 52 -20.83 -3.64 8.29
CA CYS A 52 -19.48 -3.12 8.46
C CYS A 52 -19.38 -1.65 7.99
N SER A 53 -18.64 -0.85 8.74
CA SER A 53 -18.20 0.45 8.23
C SER A 53 -17.31 0.23 7.00
N PRO A 54 -17.59 0.90 5.85
CA PRO A 54 -16.81 0.71 4.63
C PRO A 54 -15.35 1.16 4.76
N TYR A 55 -15.03 1.97 5.76
CA TYR A 55 -13.68 2.44 6.09
C TYR A 55 -13.26 1.99 7.50
N GLY A 56 -13.84 0.91 8.01
CA GLY A 56 -13.62 0.44 9.37
C GLY A 56 -12.58 -0.68 9.46
N GLU A 57 -12.09 -0.89 10.69
CA GLU A 57 -11.06 -1.84 11.04
C GLU A 57 -11.36 -3.27 10.58
N ASP A 58 -12.60 -3.73 10.79
CA ASP A 58 -12.97 -5.12 10.52
C ASP A 58 -13.01 -5.42 9.01
N LEU A 59 -13.61 -4.51 8.21
CA LEU A 59 -13.67 -4.66 6.76
C LEU A 59 -12.28 -4.61 6.13
N HIS A 60 -11.44 -3.64 6.54
CA HIS A 60 -10.14 -3.48 5.91
C HIS A 60 -9.12 -4.53 6.34
N LEU A 61 -9.20 -5.06 7.56
CA LEU A 61 -8.43 -6.24 7.89
C LEU A 61 -8.90 -7.45 7.09
N ALA A 62 -10.21 -7.67 6.96
CA ALA A 62 -10.76 -8.76 6.18
C ALA A 62 -10.31 -8.73 4.70
N LEU A 63 -10.33 -7.55 4.07
CA LEU A 63 -9.78 -7.35 2.72
C LEU A 63 -8.28 -7.63 2.66
N HIS A 64 -7.51 -7.12 3.62
CA HIS A 64 -6.07 -7.38 3.70
C HIS A 64 -5.76 -8.88 3.78
N LEU A 65 -6.50 -9.63 4.61
CA LEU A 65 -6.35 -11.08 4.71
C LEU A 65 -6.59 -11.78 3.36
N CYS A 66 -7.58 -11.34 2.60
CA CYS A 66 -7.86 -11.91 1.28
C CYS A 66 -6.78 -11.54 0.25
N TYR A 67 -6.32 -10.28 0.24
CA TYR A 67 -5.35 -9.82 -0.75
C TYR A 67 -3.95 -10.38 -0.52
N GLU A 68 -3.54 -10.51 0.73
CA GLU A 68 -2.21 -11.01 1.06
C GLU A 68 -1.99 -12.46 0.57
N LEU A 69 -3.05 -13.25 0.40
CA LEU A 69 -2.98 -14.59 -0.20
C LEU A 69 -2.42 -14.57 -1.64
N HIS A 70 -2.57 -13.44 -2.36
CA HIS A 70 -2.05 -13.27 -3.72
C HIS A 70 -0.61 -12.72 -3.77
N TYR A 71 0.03 -12.50 -2.62
CA TYR A 71 1.40 -12.01 -2.50
C TYR A 71 2.28 -13.03 -1.78
N ARG A 72 2.42 -12.92 -0.46
CA ARG A 72 3.30 -13.80 0.32
C ARG A 72 2.55 -14.77 1.23
N GLY A 73 1.22 -14.65 1.29
CA GLY A 73 0.39 -15.45 2.18
C GLY A 73 0.68 -15.20 3.65
N PHE A 74 0.37 -16.18 4.49
CA PHE A 74 0.59 -16.11 5.94
C PHE A 74 1.22 -17.40 6.45
N SER A 75 2.02 -17.29 7.51
CA SER A 75 2.63 -18.43 8.20
C SER A 75 1.54 -19.42 8.67
N GLY A 76 1.70 -20.67 8.27
CA GLY A 76 0.74 -21.74 8.63
C GLY A 76 -0.57 -21.75 7.83
N VAL A 77 -0.74 -20.87 6.84
CA VAL A 77 -1.89 -20.87 5.93
C VAL A 77 -1.49 -21.55 4.62
N PRO A 78 -2.27 -22.56 4.14
CA PRO A 78 -1.95 -23.26 2.90
C PRO A 78 -2.09 -22.35 1.66
N ASP A 79 -1.10 -22.37 0.75
CA ASP A 79 -1.12 -21.61 -0.52
C ASP A 79 -2.33 -21.95 -1.40
N THR A 80 -2.89 -23.14 -1.27
CA THR A 80 -4.11 -23.56 -2.00
C THR A 80 -5.35 -22.71 -1.69
N LEU A 81 -5.32 -21.93 -0.60
CA LEU A 81 -6.41 -21.02 -0.24
C LEU A 81 -6.43 -19.73 -1.07
N GLU A 82 -5.36 -19.41 -1.80
CA GLU A 82 -5.32 -18.27 -2.71
C GLU A 82 -6.53 -18.23 -3.66
N TRP A 83 -6.93 -19.40 -4.18
CA TRP A 83 -8.02 -19.54 -5.14
C TRP A 83 -9.25 -20.27 -4.57
N ASP A 84 -9.39 -20.31 -3.23
CA ASP A 84 -10.59 -20.88 -2.60
C ASP A 84 -11.82 -20.05 -2.99
N HIS A 85 -12.80 -20.72 -3.65
CA HIS A 85 -13.97 -20.05 -4.20
C HIS A 85 -14.84 -19.34 -3.16
N ARG A 86 -14.87 -19.85 -1.92
CA ARG A 86 -15.63 -19.24 -0.82
C ARG A 86 -14.97 -17.97 -0.31
N LEU A 87 -13.62 -17.98 -0.21
CA LEU A 87 -12.86 -16.76 0.10
C LEU A 87 -13.03 -15.71 -0.98
N LEU A 88 -13.01 -16.11 -2.25
CA LEU A 88 -13.25 -15.19 -3.39
C LEU A 88 -14.67 -14.60 -3.36
N GLU A 89 -15.70 -15.40 -2.99
CA GLU A 89 -17.07 -14.92 -2.83
C GLU A 89 -17.17 -13.89 -1.69
N ALA A 90 -16.62 -14.20 -0.52
CA ALA A 90 -16.60 -13.28 0.62
C ALA A 90 -15.85 -11.99 0.27
N ARG A 91 -14.68 -12.10 -0.39
CA ARG A 91 -13.92 -10.94 -0.87
C ARG A 91 -14.76 -10.07 -1.81
N ALA A 92 -15.47 -10.65 -2.76
CA ALA A 92 -16.31 -9.89 -3.68
C ALA A 92 -17.40 -9.07 -2.97
N LEU A 93 -17.98 -9.58 -1.90
CA LEU A 93 -18.94 -8.85 -1.07
C LEU A 93 -18.29 -7.68 -0.31
N LEU A 94 -17.10 -7.90 0.26
CA LEU A 94 -16.31 -6.86 0.94
C LEU A 94 -15.90 -5.76 -0.04
N GLU A 95 -15.38 -6.13 -1.21
CA GLU A 95 -15.01 -5.21 -2.29
C GLU A 95 -16.19 -4.39 -2.78
N HIS A 96 -17.37 -5.01 -2.94
CA HIS A 96 -18.58 -4.29 -3.32
C HIS A 96 -18.98 -3.24 -2.28
N ARG A 97 -18.87 -3.58 -0.98
CA ARG A 97 -19.13 -2.63 0.11
C ARG A 97 -18.18 -1.45 0.08
N PHE A 98 -16.88 -1.71 -0.12
CA PHE A 98 -15.84 -0.69 -0.20
C PHE A 98 -15.99 0.19 -1.44
N GLU A 99 -16.11 -0.43 -2.63
CA GLU A 99 -16.26 0.30 -3.89
C GLU A 99 -17.50 1.20 -3.90
N SER A 100 -18.64 0.70 -3.42
CA SER A 100 -19.87 1.47 -3.38
C SER A 100 -19.72 2.73 -2.52
N ALA A 101 -19.00 2.65 -1.41
CA ALA A 101 -18.71 3.80 -0.57
C ALA A 101 -17.74 4.78 -1.27
N LEU A 102 -16.65 4.28 -1.88
CA LEU A 102 -15.71 5.13 -2.62
C LEU A 102 -16.41 5.88 -3.76
N ARG A 103 -17.25 5.21 -4.54
CA ARG A 103 -17.99 5.87 -5.64
C ARG A 103 -19.02 6.87 -5.16
N HIS A 104 -19.53 6.72 -3.92
CA HIS A 104 -20.42 7.69 -3.30
C HIS A 104 -19.67 8.91 -2.73
N ASP A 105 -18.54 8.67 -2.08
CA ASP A 105 -17.85 9.69 -1.28
C ASP A 105 -16.77 10.45 -2.09
N CYS A 106 -16.27 9.87 -3.18
CA CYS A 106 -15.30 10.52 -4.05
C CYS A 106 -16.00 11.27 -5.19
N THR A 107 -15.54 12.49 -5.45
CA THR A 107 -16.01 13.32 -6.57
C THR A 107 -14.86 13.49 -7.59
N PRO A 108 -14.77 12.63 -8.62
CA PRO A 108 -13.72 12.75 -9.63
C PRO A 108 -13.89 14.07 -10.43
N LEU A 109 -12.76 14.69 -10.79
CA LEU A 109 -12.78 15.74 -11.79
C LEU A 109 -13.16 15.13 -13.15
N PRO A 110 -13.96 15.78 -13.96
CA PRO A 110 -14.46 15.22 -15.22
C PRO A 110 -13.35 15.09 -16.29
N ASP A 111 -12.34 15.96 -16.25
CA ASP A 111 -11.20 15.93 -17.14
C ASP A 111 -9.98 15.34 -16.43
N VAL A 112 -9.38 14.29 -17.01
CA VAL A 112 -8.22 13.60 -16.44
C VAL A 112 -6.97 14.50 -16.48
N GLY A 113 -6.82 15.34 -17.52
CA GLY A 113 -5.71 16.30 -17.61
C GLY A 113 -5.77 17.32 -16.46
N GLU A 114 -6.96 17.90 -16.22
CA GLU A 114 -7.16 18.82 -15.08
C GLU A 114 -6.90 18.11 -13.74
N ALA A 115 -7.31 16.84 -13.60
CA ALA A 115 -7.06 16.07 -12.39
C ALA A 115 -5.56 15.84 -12.16
N LEU A 116 -4.81 15.52 -13.21
CA LEU A 116 -3.36 15.35 -13.14
C LEU A 116 -2.62 16.67 -12.86
N ASP A 117 -3.09 17.77 -13.47
CA ASP A 117 -2.48 19.08 -13.23
C ASP A 117 -2.73 19.57 -11.80
N ALA A 118 -3.89 19.23 -11.22
CA ALA A 118 -4.18 19.52 -9.82
C ALA A 118 -3.22 18.84 -8.85
N LEU A 119 -2.71 17.65 -9.17
CA LEU A 119 -1.72 16.94 -8.35
C LEU A 119 -0.36 17.66 -8.26
N LEU A 120 -0.03 18.49 -9.25
CA LEU A 120 1.21 19.28 -9.26
C LEU A 120 1.14 20.50 -8.36
N VAL A 121 -0.05 20.86 -7.90
CA VAL A 121 -0.25 22.04 -7.05
C VAL A 121 -0.18 21.63 -5.59
N GLU A 122 0.93 21.96 -4.95
CA GLU A 122 1.07 21.71 -3.51
C GLU A 122 0.19 22.68 -2.70
N PRO A 123 -0.48 22.16 -1.62
CA PRO A 123 -1.21 23.03 -0.70
C PRO A 123 -0.28 24.08 -0.07
N ALA A 124 -0.67 25.35 -0.14
CA ALA A 124 0.15 26.46 0.35
C ALA A 124 0.28 26.51 1.89
N ASP A 125 -0.59 25.78 2.61
CA ASP A 125 -0.67 25.78 4.07
C ASP A 125 0.25 24.76 4.76
N GLY A 126 0.89 23.85 3.99
CA GLY A 126 1.88 22.91 4.52
C GLY A 126 1.35 22.03 5.67
N THR A 127 0.13 21.48 5.54
CA THR A 127 -0.54 20.70 6.59
C THR A 127 -0.35 19.19 6.48
N GLY A 128 0.36 18.71 5.46
CA GLY A 128 0.57 17.28 5.21
C GLY A 128 1.52 16.59 6.20
N VAL A 129 1.56 15.26 6.14
CA VAL A 129 2.47 14.44 6.98
C VAL A 129 3.94 14.79 6.72
N SER A 130 4.34 14.95 5.45
CA SER A 130 5.70 15.31 5.08
C SER A 130 6.09 16.70 5.56
N ASP A 131 5.16 17.65 5.56
CA ASP A 131 5.36 19.01 6.10
C ASP A 131 5.53 18.99 7.62
N PHE A 132 4.69 18.21 8.31
CA PHE A 132 4.84 18.00 9.75
C PHE A 132 6.21 17.41 10.08
N LEU A 133 6.62 16.34 9.39
CA LEU A 133 7.91 15.70 9.59
C LEU A 133 9.05 16.66 9.33
N MET A 134 9.02 17.42 8.24
CA MET A 134 10.07 18.39 7.90
C MET A 134 10.19 19.50 8.93
N SER A 135 9.07 20.09 9.37
CA SER A 135 9.07 21.31 10.20
C SER A 135 9.25 21.04 11.68
N ARG A 136 8.62 20.00 12.22
CA ARG A 136 8.53 19.71 13.66
C ARG A 136 8.58 18.24 14.05
N GLY A 137 8.71 17.33 13.07
CA GLY A 137 8.83 15.91 13.35
C GLY A 137 10.04 15.60 14.20
N GLU A 138 9.92 14.69 15.15
CA GLU A 138 10.97 14.13 15.96
C GLU A 138 11.30 12.68 15.49
N SER A 139 12.35 12.07 16.01
CA SER A 139 12.76 10.72 15.63
C SER A 139 11.65 9.68 15.82
N TRP A 140 10.81 9.81 16.86
CA TRP A 140 9.72 8.87 17.08
C TRP A 140 8.61 8.99 16.03
N HIS A 141 8.35 10.20 15.47
CA HIS A 141 7.41 10.39 14.36
C HIS A 141 7.92 9.70 13.10
N LEU A 142 9.23 9.81 12.78
CA LEU A 142 9.82 9.09 11.65
C LEU A 142 9.73 7.58 11.82
N ARG A 143 9.96 7.08 13.04
CA ARG A 143 9.82 5.65 13.36
C ARG A 143 8.37 5.18 13.15
N GLU A 144 7.39 5.92 13.64
CA GLU A 144 5.97 5.60 13.42
C GLU A 144 5.60 5.65 11.94
N TYR A 145 6.03 6.69 11.22
CA TYR A 145 5.78 6.80 9.80
C TYR A 145 6.37 5.62 9.02
N ALA A 146 7.62 5.26 9.31
CA ALA A 146 8.27 4.12 8.70
C ALA A 146 7.56 2.79 9.05
N ALA A 147 7.13 2.61 10.29
CA ALA A 147 6.36 1.42 10.66
C ALA A 147 5.00 1.36 9.94
N LEU A 148 4.28 2.48 9.85
CA LEU A 148 3.02 2.57 9.10
C LEU A 148 3.21 2.22 7.64
N ARG A 149 4.08 2.94 6.94
CA ARG A 149 4.27 2.74 5.50
C ARG A 149 4.88 1.38 5.15
N SER A 150 5.50 0.66 6.09
CA SER A 150 6.09 -0.66 5.84
C SER A 150 5.09 -1.72 5.34
N VAL A 151 3.79 -1.57 5.67
CA VAL A 151 2.73 -2.46 5.17
C VAL A 151 2.63 -2.43 3.64
N HIS A 152 2.98 -1.29 3.05
CA HIS A 152 3.02 -1.10 1.60
C HIS A 152 4.46 -1.17 1.07
N GLN A 153 5.39 -0.34 1.60
CA GLN A 153 6.72 -0.15 1.00
C GLN A 153 7.59 -1.42 0.95
N LEU A 154 7.37 -2.40 1.83
CA LEU A 154 8.08 -3.69 1.77
C LEU A 154 7.60 -4.62 0.64
N ARG A 155 6.53 -4.22 -0.08
CA ARG A 155 6.05 -4.84 -1.32
C ARG A 155 5.82 -3.79 -2.42
N GLU A 156 6.56 -2.72 -2.36
CA GLU A 156 6.50 -1.64 -3.34
C GLU A 156 6.64 -2.20 -4.74
N ALA A 157 5.83 -1.67 -5.66
CA ALA A 157 5.63 -2.10 -7.03
C ALA A 157 4.76 -3.38 -7.22
N ASP A 158 4.81 -4.39 -6.35
CA ASP A 158 4.08 -5.66 -6.55
C ASP A 158 2.58 -5.48 -6.92
N PRO A 159 1.78 -4.60 -6.25
CA PRO A 159 0.37 -4.44 -6.60
C PRO A 159 0.13 -3.81 -7.97
N HIS A 160 1.04 -2.97 -8.45
CA HIS A 160 0.91 -2.28 -9.71
C HIS A 160 1.20 -3.18 -10.91
N LEU A 161 2.05 -4.20 -10.75
CA LEU A 161 2.36 -5.18 -11.79
C LEU A 161 1.12 -5.90 -12.33
N TRP A 162 0.05 -6.02 -11.55
CA TRP A 162 -1.19 -6.64 -12.00
C TRP A 162 -1.82 -5.94 -13.21
N VAL A 163 -1.52 -4.65 -13.47
CA VAL A 163 -2.05 -3.95 -14.63
C VAL A 163 -1.29 -4.27 -15.91
N VAL A 164 -0.02 -4.63 -15.83
CA VAL A 164 0.86 -4.82 -17.00
C VAL A 164 0.27 -5.75 -18.07
N PRO A 165 -0.27 -6.95 -17.75
CA PRO A 165 -0.88 -7.82 -18.76
C PRO A 165 -2.15 -7.23 -19.39
N ARG A 166 -2.71 -6.16 -18.84
CA ARG A 166 -3.98 -5.54 -19.24
C ARG A 166 -3.80 -4.25 -20.04
N LEU A 167 -2.58 -3.72 -20.07
CA LEU A 167 -2.18 -2.57 -20.87
C LEU A 167 -1.68 -3.02 -22.25
N LEU A 168 -1.68 -2.11 -23.21
CA LEU A 168 -1.18 -2.30 -24.56
C LEU A 168 -0.13 -1.25 -24.92
N GLY A 169 0.58 -1.46 -26.01
CA GLY A 169 1.42 -0.50 -26.69
C GLY A 169 2.31 0.35 -25.78
N ARG A 170 2.16 1.65 -25.93
CA ARG A 170 2.95 2.68 -25.25
C ARG A 170 2.74 2.66 -23.73
N ALA A 171 1.49 2.58 -23.29
CA ALA A 171 1.16 2.54 -21.86
C ALA A 171 1.81 1.36 -21.14
N LYS A 172 1.78 0.16 -21.75
CA LYS A 172 2.45 -1.02 -21.20
C LYS A 172 3.95 -0.83 -21.12
N ALA A 173 4.57 -0.35 -22.19
CA ALA A 173 6.03 -0.20 -22.24
C ALA A 173 6.52 0.79 -21.17
N ALA A 174 5.84 1.92 -21.01
CA ALA A 174 6.15 2.91 -19.99
C ALA A 174 5.94 2.38 -18.56
N MET A 175 4.82 1.69 -18.31
CA MET A 175 4.55 1.06 -17.01
C MET A 175 5.67 0.08 -16.61
N VAL A 176 6.08 -0.78 -17.54
CA VAL A 176 7.18 -1.74 -17.30
C VAL A 176 8.51 -1.03 -17.08
N ALA A 177 8.75 0.11 -17.73
CA ALA A 177 9.99 0.87 -17.53
C ALA A 177 10.07 1.44 -16.11
N ILE A 178 8.98 2.03 -15.61
CA ILE A 178 8.90 2.52 -14.22
C ILE A 178 9.08 1.36 -13.24
N GLU A 179 8.31 0.29 -13.41
CA GLU A 179 8.41 -0.90 -12.56
C GLU A 179 9.82 -1.52 -12.57
N TYR A 180 10.52 -1.49 -13.70
CA TYR A 180 11.91 -1.97 -13.77
C TYR A 180 12.84 -1.16 -12.87
N ASP A 181 12.64 0.17 -12.80
CA ASP A 181 13.40 1.03 -11.88
C ASP A 181 13.04 0.74 -10.43
N GLU A 182 11.74 0.53 -10.10
CA GLU A 182 11.27 0.12 -8.77
C GLU A 182 11.93 -1.17 -8.27
N TYR A 183 12.14 -2.12 -9.18
CA TYR A 183 12.90 -3.34 -8.91
C TYR A 183 14.43 -3.17 -9.05
N GLY A 184 14.93 -1.94 -8.92
CA GLY A 184 16.37 -1.62 -8.86
C GLY A 184 17.11 -1.86 -10.16
N CYS A 185 16.46 -1.76 -11.31
CA CYS A 185 17.02 -2.07 -12.63
C CYS A 185 17.60 -3.49 -12.68
N GLY A 186 16.94 -4.47 -12.05
CA GLY A 186 17.38 -5.85 -11.95
C GLY A 186 18.51 -6.10 -10.92
N ARG A 187 18.77 -5.15 -10.05
CA ARG A 187 19.79 -5.25 -8.98
C ARG A 187 19.10 -5.36 -7.62
N PRO A 188 19.12 -6.54 -6.95
CA PRO A 188 18.39 -6.77 -5.71
C PRO A 188 18.71 -5.77 -4.59
N GLU A 189 19.96 -5.30 -4.53
CA GLU A 189 20.40 -4.31 -3.54
C GLU A 189 19.90 -2.89 -3.77
N ARG A 190 19.29 -2.64 -4.95
CA ARG A 190 18.72 -1.35 -5.33
C ARG A 190 17.20 -1.36 -5.38
N MET A 191 16.54 -2.49 -5.14
CA MET A 191 15.08 -2.54 -5.06
C MET A 191 14.58 -1.58 -3.98
N HIS A 192 13.56 -0.78 -4.27
CA HIS A 192 13.02 0.20 -3.33
C HIS A 192 12.55 -0.48 -2.04
N SER A 193 11.90 -1.62 -2.12
CA SER A 193 11.54 -2.42 -0.93
C SER A 193 12.75 -2.84 -0.08
N ARG A 194 13.91 -3.08 -0.70
CA ARG A 194 15.15 -3.38 0.01
C ARG A 194 15.74 -2.13 0.68
N LEU A 195 15.76 -1.00 -0.03
CA LEU A 195 16.20 0.27 0.53
C LEU A 195 15.31 0.68 1.70
N TYR A 196 14.00 0.41 1.61
CA TYR A 196 13.08 0.65 2.71
C TYR A 196 13.36 -0.23 3.93
N ALA A 197 13.67 -1.50 3.73
CA ALA A 197 14.08 -2.39 4.82
C ALA A 197 15.37 -1.90 5.52
N GLU A 198 16.30 -1.32 4.76
CA GLU A 198 17.52 -0.71 5.31
C GLU A 198 17.22 0.58 6.09
N LEU A 199 16.30 1.42 5.59
CA LEU A 199 15.78 2.58 6.31
C LEU A 199 15.14 2.16 7.64
N MET A 200 14.27 1.14 7.64
CA MET A 200 13.64 0.64 8.86
C MET A 200 14.67 0.18 9.89
N ALA A 201 15.67 -0.59 9.45
CA ALA A 201 16.75 -1.04 10.34
C ALA A 201 17.55 0.14 10.92
N ALA A 202 17.80 1.20 10.14
CA ALA A 202 18.48 2.41 10.62
C ALA A 202 17.65 3.18 11.66
N LEU A 203 16.32 3.00 11.65
CA LEU A 203 15.41 3.56 12.63
C LEU A 203 15.12 2.60 13.81
N ASP A 204 15.90 1.54 14.01
CA ASP A 204 15.68 0.49 15.01
C ASP A 204 14.29 -0.15 14.91
N LEU A 205 13.81 -0.39 13.70
CA LEU A 205 12.58 -1.12 13.41
C LEU A 205 12.91 -2.49 12.84
N ASP A 206 12.04 -3.46 13.11
CA ASP A 206 12.12 -4.79 12.50
C ASP A 206 11.70 -4.71 11.02
N PRO A 207 12.59 -4.96 10.04
CA PRO A 207 12.28 -4.86 8.63
C PRO A 207 11.54 -6.09 8.07
N SER A 208 11.08 -7.00 8.93
CA SER A 208 10.35 -8.20 8.49
C SER A 208 9.02 -7.82 7.85
N TYR A 209 8.73 -8.41 6.69
CA TYR A 209 7.50 -8.17 5.96
C TYR A 209 6.26 -8.48 6.82
N GLY A 210 5.27 -7.58 6.80
CA GLY A 210 4.02 -7.71 7.55
C GLY A 210 4.14 -7.49 9.08
N ARG A 211 5.33 -7.19 9.59
CA ARG A 211 5.60 -7.03 11.03
C ARG A 211 4.69 -6.00 11.70
N TYR A 212 4.34 -4.93 11.00
CA TYR A 212 3.56 -3.82 11.55
C TYR A 212 2.09 -3.79 11.10
N THR A 213 1.59 -4.86 10.50
CA THR A 213 0.17 -4.98 10.11
C THR A 213 -0.76 -4.81 11.32
N GLU A 214 -0.39 -5.33 12.50
CA GLU A 214 -1.16 -5.14 13.74
C GLU A 214 -1.18 -3.68 14.23
N ALA A 215 -0.14 -2.94 13.95
CA ALA A 215 -0.04 -1.53 14.31
C ALA A 215 -0.78 -0.60 13.33
N ALA A 216 -1.09 -1.09 12.14
CA ALA A 216 -1.77 -0.34 11.10
C ALA A 216 -3.26 -0.15 11.43
N GLY A 217 -3.75 1.08 11.41
CA GLY A 217 -5.17 1.40 11.53
C GLY A 217 -5.95 1.17 10.23
N ALA A 218 -7.27 1.36 10.29
CA ALA A 218 -8.17 1.17 9.15
C ALA A 218 -7.81 2.06 7.96
N GLU A 219 -7.41 3.31 8.20
CA GLU A 219 -7.07 4.27 7.15
C GLU A 219 -5.88 3.80 6.31
N LEU A 220 -4.83 3.27 6.96
CA LEU A 220 -3.68 2.73 6.24
C LEU A 220 -4.03 1.45 5.48
N LEU A 221 -4.78 0.53 6.13
CA LEU A 221 -5.21 -0.69 5.45
C LEU A 221 -6.13 -0.36 4.27
N ALA A 222 -6.98 0.69 4.35
CA ALA A 222 -7.82 1.11 3.25
C ALA A 222 -6.99 1.58 2.05
N ALA A 223 -5.98 2.45 2.28
CA ALA A 223 -5.08 2.92 1.24
C ALA A 223 -4.28 1.76 0.60
N SER A 224 -3.73 0.85 1.42
CA SER A 224 -3.01 -0.32 0.93
C SER A 224 -3.91 -1.32 0.18
N ASN A 225 -5.13 -1.53 0.65
CA ASN A 225 -6.10 -2.42 0.01
C ASN A 225 -6.60 -1.86 -1.33
N LEU A 226 -6.66 -0.54 -1.50
CA LEU A 226 -7.09 0.08 -2.75
C LEU A 226 -6.23 -0.38 -3.93
N MET A 227 -4.92 -0.44 -3.75
CA MET A 227 -3.98 -0.90 -4.77
C MET A 227 -4.27 -2.32 -5.22
N SER A 228 -4.43 -3.24 -4.25
CA SER A 228 -4.75 -4.64 -4.52
C SER A 228 -6.13 -4.79 -5.16
N PHE A 229 -7.12 -4.03 -4.67
CA PHE A 229 -8.45 -4.01 -5.25
C PHE A 229 -8.43 -3.60 -6.71
N PHE A 230 -7.80 -2.49 -7.04
CA PHE A 230 -7.68 -2.04 -8.43
C PHE A 230 -6.82 -2.99 -9.27
N GLY A 231 -5.72 -3.48 -8.72
CA GLY A 231 -4.78 -4.35 -9.38
C GLY A 231 -5.37 -5.70 -9.77
N LEU A 232 -6.10 -6.35 -8.90
CA LEU A 232 -6.65 -7.68 -9.14
C LEU A 232 -7.83 -7.68 -10.13
N HIS A 233 -8.48 -6.54 -10.37
CA HIS A 233 -9.66 -6.44 -11.23
C HIS A 233 -9.37 -5.81 -12.60
N ARG A 234 -9.48 -6.60 -13.68
CA ARG A 234 -9.32 -6.09 -15.06
C ARG A 234 -10.24 -4.91 -15.39
N ARG A 235 -11.47 -4.89 -14.83
CA ARG A 235 -12.44 -3.79 -15.05
C ARG A 235 -11.96 -2.47 -14.45
N LEU A 236 -11.07 -2.50 -13.45
CA LEU A 236 -10.52 -1.35 -12.74
C LEU A 236 -9.11 -0.97 -13.21
N ARG A 237 -8.65 -1.46 -14.38
CA ARG A 237 -7.31 -1.14 -14.89
C ARG A 237 -7.09 0.37 -15.08
N GLY A 238 -8.13 1.12 -15.48
CA GLY A 238 -8.08 2.58 -15.54
C GLY A 238 -7.92 3.21 -14.15
N ALA A 239 -8.64 2.70 -13.16
CA ALA A 239 -8.53 3.17 -11.78
C ALA A 239 -7.14 2.89 -11.19
N LEU A 240 -6.53 1.73 -11.49
CA LEU A 240 -5.15 1.47 -11.06
C LEU A 240 -4.15 2.42 -11.71
N VAL A 241 -4.31 2.72 -13.01
CA VAL A 241 -3.46 3.69 -13.69
C VAL A 241 -3.63 5.10 -13.09
N GLY A 242 -4.85 5.51 -12.76
CA GLY A 242 -5.11 6.77 -12.06
C GLY A 242 -4.49 6.81 -10.65
N HIS A 243 -4.61 5.72 -9.90
CA HIS A 243 -3.95 5.55 -8.60
C HIS A 243 -2.44 5.70 -8.71
N PHE A 244 -1.83 4.97 -9.65
CA PHE A 244 -0.39 5.01 -9.89
C PHE A 244 0.09 6.43 -10.25
N ALA A 245 -0.69 7.15 -11.07
CA ALA A 245 -0.37 8.52 -11.42
C ALA A 245 -0.36 9.47 -10.19
N VAL A 246 -1.23 9.25 -9.19
CA VAL A 246 -1.19 10.02 -7.94
C VAL A 246 0.12 9.75 -7.21
N LEU A 247 0.51 8.50 -7.03
CA LEU A 247 1.73 8.16 -6.29
C LEU A 247 2.96 8.76 -6.95
N GLU A 248 3.16 8.53 -8.24
CA GLU A 248 4.34 9.01 -8.98
C GLU A 248 4.41 10.55 -9.08
N THR A 249 3.25 11.22 -9.04
CA THR A 249 3.22 12.70 -9.12
C THR A 249 3.44 13.36 -7.75
N THR A 250 2.94 12.76 -6.66
CA THR A 250 2.99 13.39 -5.33
C THR A 250 4.16 12.92 -4.47
N SER A 251 4.82 11.82 -4.84
CA SER A 251 5.97 11.26 -4.12
C SER A 251 7.20 12.17 -4.11
N PRO A 252 7.69 12.76 -5.21
CA PRO A 252 8.94 13.49 -5.22
C PRO A 252 8.99 14.67 -4.22
N PRO A 253 7.99 15.56 -4.17
CA PRO A 253 8.00 16.66 -3.21
C PRO A 253 7.85 16.17 -1.76
N ALA A 254 7.07 15.11 -1.52
CA ALA A 254 6.95 14.51 -0.20
C ALA A 254 8.26 13.85 0.25
N ALA A 255 8.92 13.08 -0.63
CA ALA A 255 10.22 12.45 -0.38
C ALA A 255 11.30 13.48 -0.04
N SER A 256 11.35 14.60 -0.77
CA SER A 256 12.28 15.70 -0.50
C SER A 256 12.10 16.27 0.93
N ARG A 257 10.86 16.48 1.37
CA ARG A 257 10.57 16.96 2.74
C ARG A 257 10.96 15.94 3.80
N ILE A 258 10.70 14.66 3.54
CA ILE A 258 11.04 13.60 4.50
C ILE A 258 12.56 13.39 4.54
N ALA A 259 13.28 13.49 3.40
CA ALA A 259 14.75 13.50 3.38
C ALA A 259 15.34 14.63 4.23
N ALA A 260 14.75 15.82 4.17
CA ALA A 260 15.15 16.92 5.06
C ALA A 260 14.88 16.59 6.54
N ALA A 261 13.78 15.92 6.86
CA ALA A 261 13.46 15.47 8.21
C ALA A 261 14.45 14.40 8.72
N THR A 262 14.84 13.42 7.88
CA THR A 262 15.82 12.39 8.25
C THR A 262 17.18 13.00 8.57
N ARG A 263 17.63 13.97 7.78
CA ARG A 263 18.88 14.72 8.04
C ARG A 263 18.79 15.51 9.34
N ARG A 264 17.69 16.23 9.56
CA ARG A 264 17.49 17.07 10.77
C ARG A 264 17.45 16.23 12.05
N THR A 265 16.90 15.04 12.02
CA THR A 265 16.76 14.16 13.19
C THR A 265 17.92 13.19 13.37
N GLY A 266 18.87 13.13 12.41
CA GLY A 266 19.99 12.21 12.48
C GLY A 266 19.60 10.75 12.29
N ALA A 267 18.59 10.46 11.45
CA ALA A 267 18.10 9.11 11.16
C ALA A 267 19.12 8.20 10.45
N GLY A 268 20.19 8.80 9.90
CA GLY A 268 21.32 8.08 9.33
C GLY A 268 21.25 7.88 7.81
N PRO A 269 22.39 7.47 7.22
CA PRO A 269 22.57 7.49 5.75
C PRO A 269 21.59 6.56 4.98
N ALA A 270 21.17 5.45 5.58
CA ALA A 270 20.24 4.53 4.91
C ALA A 270 18.84 5.14 4.79
N ALA A 271 18.40 5.88 5.84
CA ALA A 271 17.13 6.57 5.80
C ALA A 271 17.14 7.73 4.78
N GLU A 272 18.25 8.47 4.72
CA GLU A 272 18.44 9.53 3.74
C GLU A 272 18.42 8.97 2.31
N ARG A 273 19.18 7.91 2.05
CA ARG A 273 19.32 7.28 0.74
C ARG A 273 17.98 6.84 0.15
N TYR A 274 17.10 6.23 0.96
CA TYR A 274 15.79 5.78 0.48
C TYR A 274 14.98 6.95 -0.11
N TYR A 275 14.91 8.06 0.61
CA TYR A 275 14.14 9.22 0.14
C TYR A 275 14.84 9.99 -0.97
N ASP A 276 16.18 10.06 -0.98
CA ASP A 276 16.93 10.69 -2.06
C ASP A 276 16.80 9.93 -3.39
N GLU A 277 16.76 8.58 -3.36
CA GLU A 277 16.49 7.76 -4.55
C GLU A 277 15.12 8.10 -5.15
N HIS A 278 14.08 8.26 -4.31
CA HIS A 278 12.74 8.63 -4.77
C HIS A 278 12.67 10.07 -5.33
N VAL A 279 13.45 11.00 -4.81
CA VAL A 279 13.53 12.35 -5.38
C VAL A 279 14.07 12.33 -6.80
N GLU A 280 15.07 11.47 -7.09
CA GLU A 280 15.70 11.37 -8.41
C GLU A 280 14.84 10.55 -9.40
N ALA A 281 14.35 9.39 -8.97
CA ALA A 281 13.60 8.46 -9.82
C ALA A 281 12.22 9.03 -10.20
N ASP A 282 11.45 9.47 -9.21
CA ASP A 282 10.05 9.85 -9.41
C ASP A 282 9.91 11.17 -10.22
N ALA A 283 10.95 12.01 -10.28
CA ALA A 283 10.94 13.18 -11.15
C ALA A 283 10.87 12.78 -12.65
N VAL A 284 11.41 11.62 -13.02
CA VAL A 284 11.29 11.03 -14.36
C VAL A 284 10.00 10.26 -14.50
N HIS A 285 9.63 9.50 -13.47
CA HIS A 285 8.41 8.67 -13.43
C HIS A 285 7.15 9.52 -13.58
N GLU A 286 7.06 10.70 -12.93
CA GLU A 286 5.93 11.63 -13.07
C GLU A 286 5.65 11.96 -14.54
N GLN A 287 6.68 12.29 -15.32
CA GLN A 287 6.52 12.59 -16.73
C GLN A 287 6.10 11.37 -17.55
N LEU A 288 6.68 10.20 -17.25
CA LEU A 288 6.35 8.95 -17.93
C LEU A 288 4.92 8.53 -17.62
N VAL A 289 4.50 8.58 -16.36
CA VAL A 289 3.15 8.13 -15.98
C VAL A 289 2.08 9.01 -16.61
N ARG A 290 2.26 10.33 -16.58
CA ARG A 290 1.26 11.26 -17.12
C ARG A 290 1.16 11.14 -18.65
N ARG A 291 2.28 11.16 -19.35
CA ARG A 291 2.30 11.23 -20.82
C ARG A 291 2.17 9.88 -21.47
N GLU A 292 2.90 8.89 -20.97
CA GLU A 292 3.03 7.61 -21.65
C GLU A 292 2.07 6.56 -21.09
N VAL A 293 1.91 6.47 -19.76
CA VAL A 293 1.02 5.48 -19.17
C VAL A 293 -0.45 5.94 -19.29
N VAL A 294 -0.80 7.08 -18.70
CA VAL A 294 -2.18 7.62 -18.76
C VAL A 294 -2.52 8.06 -20.18
N GLY A 295 -1.66 8.85 -20.82
CA GLY A 295 -1.88 9.32 -22.19
C GLY A 295 -2.02 8.17 -23.17
N GLY A 296 -1.12 7.18 -23.12
CA GLY A 296 -1.18 6.00 -23.98
C GLY A 296 -2.42 5.13 -23.73
N LEU A 297 -2.80 4.93 -22.46
CA LEU A 297 -4.03 4.21 -22.14
C LEU A 297 -5.27 4.89 -22.72
N LEU A 298 -5.38 6.21 -22.59
CA LEU A 298 -6.57 6.96 -23.04
C LEU A 298 -6.59 7.17 -24.56
N GLU A 299 -5.45 7.12 -25.25
CA GLU A 299 -5.42 7.03 -26.71
C GLU A 299 -5.95 5.69 -27.22
N ASP A 300 -5.56 4.58 -26.57
CA ASP A 300 -6.00 3.24 -26.95
C ASP A 300 -7.44 2.94 -26.50
N GLU A 301 -7.81 3.39 -25.28
CA GLU A 301 -9.10 3.09 -24.64
C GLU A 301 -9.71 4.35 -24.00
N PRO A 302 -10.18 5.35 -24.78
CA PRO A 302 -10.69 6.63 -24.23
C PRO A 302 -11.90 6.46 -23.29
N ALA A 303 -12.65 5.37 -23.44
CA ALA A 303 -13.75 5.04 -22.53
C ALA A 303 -13.33 4.78 -21.08
N LEU A 304 -12.04 4.64 -20.80
CA LEU A 304 -11.51 4.47 -19.45
C LEU A 304 -11.25 5.78 -18.70
N ALA A 305 -11.41 6.94 -19.34
CA ALA A 305 -11.19 8.23 -18.68
C ALA A 305 -11.97 8.39 -17.34
N PRO A 306 -13.26 8.00 -17.24
CA PRO A 306 -13.95 8.06 -15.96
C PRO A 306 -13.36 7.15 -14.88
N GLU A 307 -12.81 5.97 -15.26
CA GLU A 307 -12.17 5.07 -14.31
C GLU A 307 -10.79 5.59 -13.87
N VAL A 308 -10.02 6.22 -14.77
CA VAL A 308 -8.75 6.89 -14.40
C VAL A 308 -9.04 8.02 -13.42
N ALA A 309 -10.00 8.89 -13.72
CA ALA A 309 -10.42 9.97 -12.82
C ALA A 309 -10.91 9.46 -11.46
N PHE A 310 -11.65 8.35 -11.44
CA PHE A 310 -12.07 7.69 -10.20
C PHE A 310 -10.87 7.18 -9.40
N GLY A 311 -9.89 6.57 -10.05
CA GLY A 311 -8.68 6.09 -9.41
C GLY A 311 -7.90 7.23 -8.73
N ILE A 312 -7.74 8.37 -9.42
CA ILE A 312 -7.13 9.58 -8.86
C ILE A 312 -7.90 10.03 -7.62
N ALA A 313 -9.22 10.26 -7.74
CA ALA A 313 -10.04 10.76 -6.65
C ALA A 313 -10.08 9.83 -5.43
N ALA A 314 -10.21 8.52 -5.63
CA ALA A 314 -10.23 7.54 -4.56
C ALA A 314 -8.90 7.47 -3.81
N THR A 315 -7.79 7.60 -4.53
CA THR A 315 -6.46 7.62 -3.92
C THR A 315 -6.26 8.86 -3.06
N CYS A 316 -6.52 10.05 -3.62
CA CYS A 316 -6.44 11.30 -2.87
C CYS A 316 -7.34 11.26 -1.62
N PHE A 317 -8.58 10.80 -1.76
CA PHE A 317 -9.53 10.69 -0.65
C PHE A 317 -9.00 9.81 0.50
N LEU A 318 -8.42 8.65 0.20
CA LEU A 318 -7.90 7.76 1.24
C LEU A 318 -6.57 8.25 1.83
N GLU A 319 -5.69 8.82 1.02
CA GLU A 319 -4.43 9.40 1.51
C GLU A 319 -4.68 10.64 2.38
N ASP A 320 -5.67 11.48 2.05
CA ASP A 320 -6.09 12.63 2.87
C ASP A 320 -6.64 12.17 4.23
N ARG A 321 -7.44 11.10 4.26
CA ARG A 321 -7.95 10.52 5.51
C ARG A 321 -6.82 9.98 6.38
N LEU A 322 -5.89 9.24 5.77
CA LEU A 322 -4.71 8.72 6.46
C LEU A 322 -3.84 9.87 6.97
N GLY A 323 -3.54 10.84 6.13
CA GLY A 323 -2.72 12.00 6.47
C GLY A 323 -3.31 12.80 7.63
N SER A 324 -4.59 13.12 7.56
CA SER A 324 -5.33 13.81 8.63
C SER A 324 -5.26 13.02 9.94
N ARG A 325 -5.53 11.71 9.91
CA ARG A 325 -5.45 10.85 11.10
C ARG A 325 -4.07 10.89 11.74
N VAL A 326 -3.01 10.84 10.93
CA VAL A 326 -1.62 10.84 11.41
C VAL A 326 -1.26 12.21 12.02
N VAL A 327 -1.50 13.28 11.28
CA VAL A 327 -1.17 14.65 11.73
C VAL A 327 -1.94 15.03 12.98
N ASP A 328 -3.24 14.70 13.06
CA ASP A 328 -4.08 14.98 14.23
C ASP A 328 -3.59 14.26 15.48
N ALA A 329 -3.18 12.99 15.37
CA ALA A 329 -2.60 12.26 16.49
C ALA A 329 -1.29 12.90 16.96
N TRP A 330 -0.37 13.14 16.02
CA TRP A 330 0.93 13.73 16.35
C TRP A 330 0.84 15.16 16.89
N ALA A 331 -0.13 15.96 16.42
CA ALA A 331 -0.37 17.30 16.95
C ALA A 331 -0.80 17.29 18.42
N ARG A 332 -1.40 16.18 18.90
CA ARG A 332 -1.73 15.97 20.32
C ARG A 332 -0.62 15.27 21.11
N GLY A 333 0.51 14.94 20.47
CA GLY A 333 1.57 14.15 21.09
C GLY A 333 1.19 12.67 21.29
N GLU A 334 0.24 12.17 20.52
CA GLU A 334 -0.26 10.80 20.56
C GLU A 334 0.31 9.97 19.40
N SER A 335 0.43 8.65 19.60
CA SER A 335 0.76 7.73 18.54
C SER A 335 -0.36 7.66 17.48
N ALA A 336 0.02 7.70 16.21
CA ALA A 336 -0.90 7.48 15.09
C ALA A 336 -1.19 5.99 14.83
N LEU A 337 -0.38 5.10 15.42
CA LEU A 337 -0.53 3.66 15.30
C LEU A 337 -1.70 3.14 16.13
N ARG A 338 -2.38 2.13 15.62
CA ARG A 338 -3.41 1.39 16.38
C ARG A 338 -2.81 0.75 17.64
N THR A 339 -1.62 0.18 17.51
CA THR A 339 -0.81 -0.32 18.61
C THR A 339 0.51 0.43 18.61
N PRO A 340 0.77 1.32 19.58
CA PRO A 340 2.01 2.07 19.65
C PRO A 340 3.25 1.18 19.61
N LEU A 341 4.32 1.66 19.00
CA LEU A 341 5.62 0.98 19.08
C LEU A 341 6.05 0.93 20.55
N SER A 342 6.53 -0.23 21.00
CA SER A 342 7.19 -0.31 22.29
C SER A 342 8.38 0.67 22.27
N HIS A 343 8.40 1.61 23.22
CA HIS A 343 9.58 2.42 23.42
C HIS A 343 10.74 1.48 23.70
N ALA A 344 11.75 1.44 22.84
CA ALA A 344 13.04 0.97 23.29
C ALA A 344 13.39 1.87 24.48
N ALA A 345 13.51 1.28 25.67
CA ALA A 345 13.95 2.03 26.83
C ALA A 345 15.22 2.78 26.42
N ALA A 346 15.20 4.10 26.57
CA ALA A 346 16.39 4.89 26.34
C ALA A 346 17.52 4.32 27.21
N PRO A 347 18.75 4.19 26.66
CA PRO A 347 19.88 3.64 27.39
C PRO A 347 20.22 4.44 28.64
#